data_07f837c2f0c7f8f170fc238abfb348e8
#
_entry.id   07f837c2f0c7f8f170fc238abfb348e8
#
_cell.length_a   1.000
_cell.length_b   1.000
_cell.length_c   1.000
_cell.angle_alpha   90.00
_cell.angle_beta   90.00
_cell.angle_gamma   90.00
#
_symmetry.space_group_name_H-M   'P 1'
#
loop_
_entity.id
_entity.type
_entity.pdbx_description
1 polymer ?
#
loop_
_entity_poly.entity_id
_entity_poly.type
_entity_poly.pdbx_seq_one_letter_code
_entity_poly.pdbx_strand_id
1 'polypeptide(L)'
;VAARNLSDEKEEIEQLVDDYRRSLIRYRYQELLVEERLKAEISEMDKQRYYEENQKLFTLDRGLIKGLFLKIPADAPGLADVKKWYKSSDESALENIEKYSVQNATIYEYFYDKWVDFDEVMDNIPMYVNDAASFLKTHKTVEVADSSYCYLLNIRDYLTPGELEPYESASPRIVEMLVNQRKVEFLRNFEDELYNDAVRSGDVVFHTEP
;
A
#
# COMPACT_ATOMS: atom_id res chain seq x y z
N VAL A 1 -24.70 -45.15 -25.71
CA VAL A 1 -23.23 -45.16 -25.69
C VAL A 1 -22.70 -43.72 -25.58
N ALA A 2 -23.10 -42.79 -26.45
CA ALA A 2 -22.59 -41.40 -26.43
C ALA A 2 -22.90 -40.62 -25.14
N ALA A 3 -24.09 -40.76 -24.57
CA ALA A 3 -24.49 -40.09 -23.32
C ALA A 3 -23.72 -40.58 -22.08
N ARG A 4 -23.30 -41.85 -22.10
CA ARG A 4 -22.48 -42.43 -21.03
C ARG A 4 -21.02 -41.92 -21.08
N ASN A 5 -20.46 -41.81 -22.27
CA ASN A 5 -19.09 -41.26 -22.45
C ASN A 5 -19.03 -39.77 -22.06
N LEU A 6 -20.10 -39.00 -22.34
CA LEU A 6 -20.18 -37.58 -21.92
C LEU A 6 -20.28 -37.44 -20.38
N SER A 7 -20.93 -38.41 -19.69
CA SER A 7 -21.00 -38.40 -18.23
C SER A 7 -19.64 -38.72 -17.61
N ASP A 8 -18.96 -39.72 -18.13
CA ASP A 8 -17.64 -40.17 -17.64
C ASP A 8 -16.57 -39.08 -17.90
N GLU A 9 -16.57 -38.46 -19.08
CA GLU A 9 -15.67 -37.32 -19.38
C GLU A 9 -15.94 -36.11 -18.48
N LYS A 10 -17.21 -35.84 -18.14
CA LYS A 10 -17.58 -34.77 -17.23
C LYS A 10 -17.04 -35.00 -15.81
N GLU A 11 -17.14 -36.24 -15.32
CA GLU A 11 -16.66 -36.64 -14.01
C GLU A 11 -15.13 -36.56 -13.92
N GLU A 12 -14.43 -36.99 -14.98
CA GLU A 12 -12.97 -36.83 -15.09
C GLU A 12 -12.54 -35.34 -15.10
N ILE A 13 -13.26 -34.49 -15.82
CA ILE A 13 -12.99 -33.04 -15.87
C ILE A 13 -13.25 -32.41 -14.48
N GLU A 14 -14.33 -32.78 -13.79
CA GLU A 14 -14.62 -32.28 -12.46
C GLU A 14 -13.53 -32.69 -11.46
N GLN A 15 -13.01 -33.93 -11.53
CA GLN A 15 -11.91 -34.38 -10.71
C GLN A 15 -10.61 -33.60 -11.00
N LEU A 16 -10.26 -33.39 -12.27
CA LEU A 16 -9.10 -32.59 -12.67
C LEU A 16 -9.19 -31.15 -12.18
N VAL A 17 -10.35 -30.54 -12.28
CA VAL A 17 -10.60 -29.17 -11.79
C VAL A 17 -10.44 -29.10 -10.28
N ASP A 18 -10.97 -30.08 -9.56
CA ASP A 18 -10.85 -30.15 -8.09
C ASP A 18 -9.39 -30.37 -7.64
N ASP A 19 -8.66 -31.23 -8.32
CA ASP A 19 -7.24 -31.47 -8.03
C ASP A 19 -6.39 -30.25 -8.33
N TYR A 20 -6.66 -29.58 -9.44
CA TYR A 20 -5.99 -28.33 -9.79
C TYR A 20 -6.30 -27.22 -8.77
N ARG A 21 -7.55 -27.08 -8.38
CA ARG A 21 -7.97 -26.13 -7.34
C ARG A 21 -7.26 -26.39 -6.01
N ARG A 22 -7.20 -27.66 -5.57
CA ARG A 22 -6.48 -28.04 -4.34
C ARG A 22 -4.99 -27.74 -4.44
N SER A 23 -4.39 -27.97 -5.59
CA SER A 23 -2.98 -27.68 -5.85
C SER A 23 -2.70 -26.18 -5.79
N LEU A 24 -3.56 -25.34 -6.41
CA LEU A 24 -3.46 -23.88 -6.35
C LEU A 24 -3.61 -23.34 -4.92
N ILE A 25 -4.58 -23.86 -4.16
CA ILE A 25 -4.79 -23.46 -2.75
C ILE A 25 -3.55 -23.82 -1.91
N ARG A 26 -3.02 -25.02 -2.08
CA ARG A 26 -1.82 -25.48 -1.36
C ARG A 26 -0.62 -24.61 -1.72
N TYR A 27 -0.40 -24.36 -3.00
CA TYR A 27 0.68 -23.51 -3.49
C TYR A 27 0.59 -22.08 -2.88
N ARG A 28 -0.60 -21.48 -2.94
CA ARG A 28 -0.81 -20.13 -2.39
C ARG A 28 -0.61 -20.09 -0.88
N TYR A 29 -1.05 -21.12 -0.17
CA TYR A 29 -0.84 -21.22 1.27
C TYR A 29 0.65 -21.32 1.62
N GLN A 30 1.41 -22.15 0.89
CA GLN A 30 2.85 -22.26 1.09
C GLN A 30 3.57 -20.94 0.79
N GLU A 31 3.18 -20.25 -0.27
CA GLU A 31 3.73 -18.94 -0.63
C GLU A 31 3.50 -17.92 0.50
N LEU A 32 2.29 -17.86 1.04
CA LEU A 32 1.95 -16.95 2.15
C LEU A 32 2.75 -17.29 3.42
N LEU A 33 2.92 -18.56 3.75
CA LEU A 33 3.73 -18.97 4.90
C LEU A 33 5.20 -18.55 4.76
N VAL A 34 5.77 -18.73 3.58
CA VAL A 34 7.16 -18.31 3.29
C VAL A 34 7.28 -16.80 3.41
N GLU A 35 6.30 -16.06 2.86
CA GLU A 35 6.29 -14.60 2.94
C GLU A 35 6.19 -14.09 4.38
N GLU A 36 5.29 -14.66 5.19
CA GLU A 36 5.13 -14.32 6.60
C GLU A 36 6.41 -14.58 7.39
N ARG A 37 7.04 -15.74 7.16
CA ARG A 37 8.32 -16.08 7.77
C ARG A 37 9.43 -15.10 7.39
N LEU A 38 9.56 -14.79 6.10
CA LEU A 38 10.57 -13.85 5.62
C LEU A 38 10.36 -12.44 6.17
N LYS A 39 9.10 -12.00 6.32
CA LYS A 39 8.77 -10.72 6.98
C LYS A 39 9.22 -10.70 8.43
N ALA A 40 9.00 -11.80 9.18
CA ALA A 40 9.40 -11.91 10.58
C ALA A 40 10.92 -11.89 10.79
N GLU A 41 11.70 -12.30 9.78
CA GLU A 41 13.17 -12.32 9.83
C GLU A 41 13.81 -10.95 9.47
N ILE A 42 13.03 -9.98 8.98
CA ILE A 42 13.53 -8.64 8.63
C ILE A 42 13.63 -7.80 9.90
N SER A 43 14.85 -7.47 10.29
CA SER A 43 15.11 -6.62 11.43
C SER A 43 14.94 -5.13 11.09
N GLU A 44 14.77 -4.30 12.12
CA GLU A 44 14.77 -2.84 11.96
C GLU A 44 16.09 -2.32 11.36
N MET A 45 17.20 -2.95 11.75
CA MET A 45 18.53 -2.62 11.23
C MET A 45 18.67 -2.95 9.74
N ASP A 46 18.05 -4.05 9.25
CA ASP A 46 18.03 -4.38 7.82
C ASP A 46 17.27 -3.32 7.01
N LYS A 47 16.14 -2.87 7.55
CA LYS A 47 15.31 -1.82 6.91
C LYS A 47 16.05 -0.48 6.82
N GLN A 48 16.65 -0.05 7.93
CA GLN A 48 17.42 1.22 7.98
C GLN A 48 18.60 1.18 7.02
N ARG A 49 19.39 0.09 7.03
CA ARG A 49 20.51 -0.09 6.11
C ARG A 49 20.05 -0.04 4.66
N TYR A 50 18.98 -0.76 4.32
CA TYR A 50 18.43 -0.76 2.97
C TYR A 50 18.01 0.65 2.52
N TYR A 51 17.36 1.39 3.40
CA TYR A 51 16.96 2.77 3.15
C TYR A 51 18.16 3.67 2.89
N GLU A 52 19.20 3.61 3.73
CA GLU A 52 20.40 4.42 3.62
C GLU A 52 21.21 4.12 2.34
N GLU A 53 21.32 2.84 1.98
CA GLU A 53 22.05 2.41 0.78
C GLU A 53 21.30 2.70 -0.52
N ASN A 54 19.97 2.88 -0.46
CA ASN A 54 19.11 2.99 -1.63
C ASN A 54 18.27 4.28 -1.67
N GLN A 55 18.76 5.39 -1.10
CA GLN A 55 18.01 6.66 -0.98
C GLN A 55 17.39 7.14 -2.30
N LYS A 56 18.01 6.87 -3.43
CA LYS A 56 17.46 7.23 -4.75
C LYS A 56 16.12 6.57 -5.06
N LEU A 57 15.85 5.37 -4.51
CA LEU A 57 14.57 4.68 -4.66
C LEU A 57 13.45 5.32 -3.83
N PHE A 58 13.84 6.16 -2.88
CA PHE A 58 12.94 6.85 -1.95
C PHE A 58 12.84 8.35 -2.24
N THR A 59 13.30 8.78 -3.41
CA THR A 59 13.01 10.14 -3.90
C THR A 59 11.55 10.19 -4.33
N LEU A 60 10.80 11.13 -3.76
CA LEU A 60 9.38 11.29 -4.03
C LEU A 60 9.14 11.74 -5.47
N ASP A 61 8.21 11.12 -6.15
CA ASP A 61 7.64 11.53 -7.44
C ASP A 61 6.32 12.29 -7.29
N ARG A 62 5.78 12.35 -6.05
CA ARG A 62 4.49 12.94 -5.68
C ARG A 62 4.61 13.73 -4.37
N GLY A 63 3.58 14.52 -4.07
CA GLY A 63 3.48 15.22 -2.79
C GLY A 63 3.01 14.30 -1.67
N LEU A 64 3.59 14.43 -0.48
CA LEU A 64 3.08 13.82 0.75
C LEU A 64 2.65 14.90 1.72
N ILE A 65 1.59 14.63 2.49
CA ILE A 65 1.08 15.55 3.50
C ILE A 65 0.80 14.86 4.82
N LYS A 66 0.88 15.64 5.91
CA LYS A 66 0.32 15.34 7.22
C LYS A 66 -0.78 16.35 7.52
N GLY A 67 -1.92 15.89 8.07
CA GLY A 67 -3.04 16.79 8.29
C GLY A 67 -4.32 16.09 8.70
N LEU A 68 -5.44 16.72 8.37
CA LEU A 68 -6.76 16.13 8.50
C LEU A 68 -7.64 16.52 7.31
N PHE A 69 -8.53 15.62 6.94
CA PHE A 69 -9.53 15.84 5.90
C PHE A 69 -10.94 15.54 6.41
N LEU A 70 -11.87 16.41 6.05
CA LEU A 70 -13.30 16.33 6.38
C LEU A 70 -14.15 16.50 5.14
N LYS A 71 -15.10 15.59 4.94
CA LYS A 71 -16.22 15.76 4.00
C LYS A 71 -17.51 15.77 4.80
N ILE A 72 -18.22 16.89 4.80
CA ILE A 72 -19.37 17.16 5.66
C ILE A 72 -20.56 17.54 4.78
N PRO A 73 -21.78 17.00 5.00
CA PRO A 73 -22.97 17.48 4.31
C PRO A 73 -23.15 18.99 4.44
N ALA A 74 -23.54 19.66 3.37
CA ALA A 74 -23.65 21.12 3.33
C ALA A 74 -24.70 21.68 4.31
N ASP A 75 -25.70 20.87 4.65
CA ASP A 75 -26.78 21.19 5.59
C ASP A 75 -26.51 20.70 7.03
N ALA A 76 -25.32 20.16 7.30
CA ALA A 76 -24.99 19.67 8.65
C ALA A 76 -25.00 20.79 9.70
N PRO A 77 -25.55 20.54 10.89
CA PRO A 77 -25.60 21.53 11.96
C PRO A 77 -24.20 21.86 12.48
N GLY A 78 -23.94 23.11 12.83
CA GLY A 78 -22.66 23.52 13.44
C GLY A 78 -21.48 23.60 12.47
N LEU A 79 -21.69 23.55 11.16
CA LEU A 79 -20.62 23.60 10.14
C LEU A 79 -19.74 24.86 10.28
N ALA A 80 -20.31 25.99 10.71
CA ALA A 80 -19.56 27.24 10.93
C ALA A 80 -18.48 27.10 12.01
N ASP A 81 -18.71 26.31 13.04
CA ASP A 81 -17.75 26.08 14.12
C ASP A 81 -16.63 25.12 13.66
N VAL A 82 -16.98 24.07 12.91
CA VAL A 82 -15.99 23.15 12.31
C VAL A 82 -15.04 23.91 11.38
N LYS A 83 -15.55 24.86 10.59
CA LYS A 83 -14.73 25.75 9.73
C LYS A 83 -13.76 26.64 10.49
N LYS A 84 -13.95 26.83 11.76
CA LYS A 84 -12.98 27.50 12.65
C LYS A 84 -11.98 26.49 13.22
N TRP A 85 -12.50 25.36 13.71
CA TRP A 85 -11.69 24.36 14.38
C TRP A 85 -10.67 23.70 13.45
N TYR A 86 -11.05 23.36 12.20
CA TYR A 86 -10.14 22.66 11.29
C TYR A 86 -8.89 23.46 10.91
N LYS A 87 -8.91 24.79 11.10
CA LYS A 87 -7.76 25.69 10.87
C LYS A 87 -6.80 25.74 12.06
N SER A 88 -7.25 25.26 13.23
CA SER A 88 -6.45 25.25 14.44
C SER A 88 -5.75 23.91 14.64
N SER A 89 -4.56 23.97 15.23
CA SER A 89 -3.80 22.78 15.67
C SER A 89 -3.97 22.51 17.16
N ASP A 90 -4.85 23.26 17.84
CA ASP A 90 -5.06 23.11 19.27
C ASP A 90 -5.76 21.79 19.59
N GLU A 91 -5.35 21.13 20.65
CA GLU A 91 -5.90 19.84 21.10
C GLU A 91 -7.41 19.90 21.30
N SER A 92 -7.91 20.99 21.90
CA SER A 92 -9.35 21.21 22.10
C SER A 92 -10.14 21.33 20.78
N ALA A 93 -9.54 21.93 19.75
CA ALA A 93 -10.15 22.02 18.42
C ALA A 93 -10.21 20.64 17.75
N LEU A 94 -9.15 19.85 17.88
CA LEU A 94 -9.09 18.46 17.36
C LEU A 94 -10.13 17.57 18.05
N GLU A 95 -10.25 17.62 19.38
CA GLU A 95 -11.28 16.88 20.09
C GLU A 95 -12.71 17.26 19.67
N ASN A 96 -12.96 18.56 19.43
CA ASN A 96 -14.25 19.03 18.96
C ASN A 96 -14.54 18.53 17.54
N ILE A 97 -13.55 18.54 16.65
CA ILE A 97 -13.67 17.98 15.29
C ILE A 97 -13.99 16.49 15.35
N GLU A 98 -13.28 15.73 16.16
CA GLU A 98 -13.49 14.29 16.30
C GLU A 98 -14.92 13.99 16.79
N LYS A 99 -15.36 14.63 17.88
CA LYS A 99 -16.71 14.48 18.43
C LYS A 99 -17.79 14.86 17.41
N TYR A 100 -17.57 15.95 16.68
CA TYR A 100 -18.50 16.41 15.65
C TYR A 100 -18.54 15.42 14.46
N SER A 101 -17.39 14.94 14.04
CA SER A 101 -17.24 14.12 12.84
C SER A 101 -17.93 12.76 12.96
N VAL A 102 -17.91 12.16 14.15
CA VAL A 102 -18.62 10.89 14.44
C VAL A 102 -20.11 10.96 14.10
N GLN A 103 -20.73 12.13 14.27
CA GLN A 103 -22.17 12.31 14.09
C GLN A 103 -22.54 12.93 12.73
N ASN A 104 -21.67 13.75 12.16
CA ASN A 104 -22.04 14.65 11.07
C ASN A 104 -21.15 14.53 9.82
N ALA A 105 -19.94 13.98 9.91
CA ALA A 105 -19.06 13.88 8.76
C ALA A 105 -19.34 12.61 7.94
N THR A 106 -19.30 12.73 6.62
CA THR A 106 -19.31 11.58 5.71
C THR A 106 -17.93 10.93 5.65
N ILE A 107 -16.88 11.75 5.68
CA ILE A 107 -15.48 11.31 5.77
C ILE A 107 -14.80 12.16 6.84
N TYR A 108 -14.05 11.49 7.72
CA TYR A 108 -13.10 12.07 8.64
C TYR A 108 -11.82 11.28 8.61
N GLU A 109 -10.76 11.88 8.15
CA GLU A 109 -9.44 11.28 8.10
C GLU A 109 -8.45 12.14 8.87
N TYR A 110 -7.85 11.54 9.90
CA TYR A 110 -6.80 12.13 10.71
C TYR A 110 -5.46 11.45 10.36
N PHE A 111 -4.51 12.24 9.89
CA PHE A 111 -3.18 11.77 9.47
C PHE A 111 -2.05 12.73 9.90
N TYR A 112 -2.15 13.33 11.08
CA TYR A 112 -1.06 14.16 11.64
C TYR A 112 0.16 13.34 12.04
N ASP A 113 -0.01 12.06 12.29
CA ASP A 113 1.01 11.11 12.72
C ASP A 113 1.60 10.27 11.57
N LYS A 114 1.01 10.33 10.39
CA LYS A 114 1.45 9.58 9.21
C LYS A 114 1.44 10.42 7.94
N TRP A 115 2.34 10.10 7.02
CA TRP A 115 2.34 10.67 5.69
C TRP A 115 1.30 9.99 4.80
N VAL A 116 0.55 10.78 4.06
CA VAL A 116 -0.41 10.31 3.05
C VAL A 116 -0.15 11.02 1.72
N ASP A 117 -0.54 10.38 0.64
CA ASP A 117 -0.44 10.92 -0.69
C ASP A 117 -1.37 12.13 -0.86
N PHE A 118 -0.82 13.26 -1.32
CA PHE A 118 -1.59 14.47 -1.54
C PHE A 118 -2.67 14.29 -2.62
N ASP A 119 -2.33 13.60 -3.70
CA ASP A 119 -3.25 13.41 -4.82
C ASP A 119 -4.42 12.50 -4.42
N GLU A 120 -4.17 11.44 -3.61
CA GLU A 120 -5.23 10.59 -3.07
C GLU A 120 -6.24 11.36 -2.19
N VAL A 121 -5.76 12.33 -1.41
CA VAL A 121 -6.65 13.20 -0.62
C VAL A 121 -7.40 14.16 -1.52
N MET A 122 -6.72 14.76 -2.51
CA MET A 122 -7.33 15.71 -3.45
C MET A 122 -8.37 15.06 -4.36
N ASP A 123 -8.27 13.78 -4.67
CA ASP A 123 -9.29 13.03 -5.45
C ASP A 123 -10.69 13.05 -4.78
N ASN A 124 -10.72 13.26 -3.46
CA ASN A 124 -11.98 13.42 -2.72
C ASN A 124 -12.56 14.84 -2.75
N ILE A 125 -11.80 15.82 -3.24
CA ILE A 125 -12.16 17.25 -3.23
C ILE A 125 -12.45 17.70 -4.67
N PRO A 126 -13.58 18.33 -4.97
CA PRO A 126 -13.91 18.81 -6.32
C PRO A 126 -13.10 20.08 -6.68
N MET A 127 -11.79 19.94 -6.70
CA MET A 127 -10.84 20.98 -7.03
C MET A 127 -9.65 20.36 -7.78
N TYR A 128 -9.22 21.03 -8.84
CA TYR A 128 -8.08 20.58 -9.63
C TYR A 128 -6.82 21.37 -9.28
N VAL A 129 -5.72 20.67 -9.02
CA VAL A 129 -4.40 21.23 -8.73
C VAL A 129 -3.42 20.81 -9.83
N ASN A 130 -2.91 21.78 -10.59
CA ASN A 130 -1.98 21.50 -11.70
C ASN A 130 -0.56 21.18 -11.23
N ASP A 131 -0.11 21.82 -10.14
CA ASP A 131 1.23 21.74 -9.59
C ASP A 131 1.14 21.60 -8.08
N ALA A 132 1.24 20.33 -7.63
CA ALA A 132 1.19 19.99 -6.22
C ALA A 132 2.31 20.68 -5.42
N ALA A 133 3.52 20.79 -5.98
CA ALA A 133 4.64 21.42 -5.29
C ALA A 133 4.43 22.90 -5.01
N SER A 134 3.95 23.65 -5.99
CA SER A 134 3.60 25.08 -5.81
C SER A 134 2.41 25.26 -4.89
N PHE A 135 1.42 24.37 -4.99
CA PHE A 135 0.22 24.42 -4.16
C PHE A 135 0.54 24.20 -2.69
N LEU A 136 1.28 23.16 -2.36
CA LEU A 136 1.67 22.80 -0.99
C LEU A 136 2.51 23.88 -0.30
N LYS A 137 3.33 24.62 -1.06
CA LYS A 137 4.12 25.74 -0.52
C LYS A 137 3.29 26.95 -0.11
N THR A 138 2.11 27.10 -0.70
CA THR A 138 1.28 28.32 -0.55
C THR A 138 -0.02 28.09 0.22
N HIS A 139 -0.51 26.86 0.30
CA HIS A 139 -1.80 26.54 0.91
C HIS A 139 -1.64 25.60 2.11
N LYS A 140 -1.98 26.08 3.28
CA LYS A 140 -2.05 25.28 4.52
C LYS A 140 -3.46 24.73 4.78
N THR A 141 -4.47 25.32 4.16
CA THR A 141 -5.85 24.89 4.32
C THR A 141 -6.58 24.97 2.98
N VAL A 142 -7.47 24.03 2.75
CA VAL A 142 -8.39 24.01 1.61
C VAL A 142 -9.81 23.98 2.14
N GLU A 143 -10.66 24.85 1.59
CA GLU A 143 -12.08 24.89 1.86
C GLU A 143 -12.81 24.98 0.52
N VAL A 144 -13.51 23.92 0.17
CA VAL A 144 -14.33 23.82 -1.05
C VAL A 144 -15.73 23.40 -0.64
N ALA A 145 -16.75 23.88 -1.34
CA ALA A 145 -18.12 23.46 -1.16
C ALA A 145 -18.80 23.25 -2.51
N ASP A 146 -19.62 22.25 -2.61
CA ASP A 146 -20.57 22.04 -3.69
C ASP A 146 -22.03 22.10 -3.15
N SER A 147 -22.99 21.69 -3.96
CA SER A 147 -24.40 21.66 -3.54
C SER A 147 -24.71 20.66 -2.42
N SER A 148 -23.86 19.68 -2.20
CA SER A 148 -24.11 18.54 -1.31
C SER A 148 -23.15 18.47 -0.12
N TYR A 149 -21.91 18.95 -0.29
CA TYR A 149 -20.87 18.77 0.70
C TYR A 149 -19.97 20.01 0.86
N CYS A 150 -19.40 20.13 2.05
CA CYS A 150 -18.27 20.99 2.37
C CYS A 150 -17.04 20.10 2.60
N TYR A 151 -15.93 20.44 1.94
CA TYR A 151 -14.66 19.75 1.99
C TYR A 151 -13.64 20.65 2.69
N LEU A 152 -13.05 20.14 3.77
CA LEU A 152 -12.11 20.88 4.59
C LEU A 152 -10.82 20.05 4.71
N LEU A 153 -9.71 20.58 4.23
CA LEU A 153 -8.39 19.97 4.38
C LEU A 153 -7.48 20.92 5.15
N ASN A 154 -6.87 20.43 6.22
CA ASN A 154 -5.78 21.11 6.93
C ASN A 154 -4.47 20.36 6.63
N ILE A 155 -3.49 21.08 6.11
CA ILE A 155 -2.15 20.59 5.82
C ILE A 155 -1.22 21.11 6.90
N ARG A 156 -0.81 20.24 7.81
CA ARG A 156 0.11 20.57 8.91
C ARG A 156 1.55 20.57 8.45
N ASP A 157 1.90 19.56 7.65
CA ASP A 157 3.23 19.36 7.13
C ASP A 157 3.15 18.80 5.71
N TYR A 158 4.17 19.02 4.90
CA TYR A 158 4.19 18.54 3.52
C TYR A 158 5.60 18.26 3.03
N LEU A 159 5.70 17.37 2.06
CA LEU A 159 6.89 17.10 1.26
C LEU A 159 6.52 17.23 -0.22
N THR A 160 7.43 17.79 -1.00
CA THR A 160 7.23 17.98 -2.44
C THR A 160 7.94 16.92 -3.26
N PRO A 161 7.53 16.69 -4.53
CA PRO A 161 8.28 15.84 -5.44
C PRO A 161 9.76 16.25 -5.51
N GLY A 162 10.67 15.27 -5.53
CA GLY A 162 12.11 15.46 -5.51
C GLY A 162 12.74 15.43 -4.12
N GLU A 163 11.95 15.51 -3.05
CA GLU A 163 12.44 15.34 -1.69
C GLU A 163 12.59 13.86 -1.33
N LEU A 164 13.39 13.56 -0.31
CA LEU A 164 13.55 12.21 0.20
C LEU A 164 12.34 11.83 1.06
N GLU A 165 11.71 10.70 0.74
CA GLU A 165 10.62 10.14 1.54
C GLU A 165 11.13 9.78 2.94
N PRO A 166 10.47 10.20 4.03
CA PRO A 166 10.86 9.84 5.38
C PRO A 166 10.86 8.32 5.61
N TYR A 167 11.83 7.84 6.38
CA TYR A 167 11.98 6.43 6.67
C TYR A 167 10.70 5.77 7.19
N GLU A 168 9.98 6.44 8.10
CA GLU A 168 8.72 5.94 8.65
C GLU A 168 7.63 5.72 7.58
N SER A 169 7.61 6.57 6.54
CA SER A 169 6.73 6.41 5.39
C SER A 169 7.18 5.28 4.47
N ALA A 170 8.48 5.18 4.21
CA ALA A 170 9.07 4.19 3.33
C ALA A 170 9.12 2.77 3.93
N SER A 171 9.12 2.66 5.26
CA SER A 171 9.37 1.40 5.99
C SER A 171 8.47 0.22 5.55
N PRO A 172 7.16 0.36 5.34
CA PRO A 172 6.34 -0.75 4.86
C PRO A 172 6.78 -1.25 3.48
N ARG A 173 7.10 -0.33 2.56
CA ARG A 173 7.58 -0.65 1.21
C ARG A 173 8.96 -1.30 1.24
N ILE A 174 9.84 -0.88 2.16
CA ILE A 174 11.15 -1.50 2.36
C ILE A 174 11.00 -2.96 2.77
N VAL A 175 10.07 -3.27 3.67
CA VAL A 175 9.78 -4.66 4.06
C VAL A 175 9.41 -5.50 2.84
N GLU A 176 8.53 -5.01 1.98
CA GLU A 176 8.12 -5.72 0.76
C GLU A 176 9.29 -5.93 -0.20
N MET A 177 10.14 -4.91 -0.39
CA MET A 177 11.35 -5.01 -1.22
C MET A 177 12.32 -6.05 -0.69
N LEU A 178 12.59 -6.05 0.62
CA LEU A 178 13.47 -7.02 1.27
C LEU A 178 12.90 -8.45 1.22
N VAL A 179 11.59 -8.61 1.41
CA VAL A 179 10.93 -9.93 1.26
C VAL A 179 11.10 -10.44 -0.16
N ASN A 180 10.86 -9.59 -1.17
CA ASN A 180 11.00 -9.99 -2.56
C ASN A 180 12.46 -10.35 -2.91
N GLN A 181 13.42 -9.59 -2.42
CA GLN A 181 14.84 -9.89 -2.59
C GLN A 181 15.19 -11.25 -1.98
N ARG A 182 14.78 -11.52 -0.74
CA ARG A 182 15.03 -12.80 -0.06
C ARG A 182 14.32 -13.99 -0.74
N LYS A 183 13.12 -13.76 -1.29
CA LYS A 183 12.42 -14.79 -2.09
C LYS A 183 13.24 -15.17 -3.33
N VAL A 184 13.75 -14.20 -4.06
CA VAL A 184 14.59 -14.45 -5.25
C VAL A 184 15.87 -15.17 -4.90
N GLU A 185 16.56 -14.77 -3.83
CA GLU A 185 17.75 -15.46 -3.33
C GLU A 185 17.47 -16.90 -2.90
N PHE A 186 16.37 -17.14 -2.19
CA PHE A 186 15.94 -18.47 -1.79
C PHE A 186 15.69 -19.38 -2.98
N LEU A 187 14.94 -18.92 -3.99
CA LEU A 187 14.65 -19.68 -5.19
C LEU A 187 15.93 -20.01 -5.97
N ARG A 188 16.82 -19.06 -6.11
CA ARG A 188 18.10 -19.24 -6.80
C ARG A 188 18.96 -20.29 -6.08
N ASN A 189 19.11 -20.18 -4.76
CA ASN A 189 19.87 -21.14 -3.97
C ASN A 189 19.26 -22.56 -4.06
N PHE A 190 17.94 -22.65 -4.05
CA PHE A 190 17.23 -23.92 -4.20
C PHE A 190 17.44 -24.54 -5.60
N GLU A 191 17.40 -23.74 -6.65
CA GLU A 191 17.71 -24.21 -8.01
C GLU A 191 19.16 -24.68 -8.13
N ASP A 192 20.11 -23.94 -7.55
CA ASP A 192 21.53 -24.30 -7.51
C ASP A 192 21.76 -25.60 -6.73
N GLU A 193 21.08 -25.80 -5.60
CA GLU A 193 21.14 -27.05 -4.82
C GLU A 193 20.58 -28.23 -5.62
N LEU A 194 19.41 -28.09 -6.23
CA LEU A 194 18.80 -29.12 -7.07
C LEU A 194 19.70 -29.47 -8.25
N TYR A 195 20.27 -28.50 -8.93
CA TYR A 195 21.20 -28.72 -10.03
C TYR A 195 22.44 -29.48 -9.57
N ASN A 196 23.05 -29.07 -8.46
CA ASN A 196 24.23 -29.71 -7.92
C ASN A 196 23.93 -31.15 -7.47
N ASP A 197 22.77 -31.41 -6.89
CA ASP A 197 22.36 -32.76 -6.48
C ASP A 197 22.09 -33.66 -7.69
N ALA A 198 21.45 -33.13 -8.74
CA ALA A 198 21.23 -33.89 -9.98
C ALA A 198 22.52 -34.20 -10.74
N VAL A 199 23.52 -33.32 -10.68
CA VAL A 199 24.87 -33.59 -11.21
C VAL A 199 25.59 -34.65 -10.40
N ARG A 200 25.49 -34.62 -9.05
CA ARG A 200 26.12 -35.61 -8.16
C ARG A 200 25.49 -36.99 -8.26
N SER A 201 24.17 -37.06 -8.43
CA SER A 201 23.44 -38.32 -8.61
C SER A 201 23.62 -38.91 -10.00
N GLY A 202 24.16 -38.18 -10.96
CA GLY A 202 24.36 -38.62 -12.34
C GLY A 202 23.09 -38.54 -13.20
N ASP A 203 22.06 -37.84 -12.72
CA ASP A 203 20.81 -37.66 -13.46
C ASP A 203 20.97 -36.64 -14.60
N VAL A 204 22.03 -35.83 -14.55
CA VAL A 204 22.41 -34.88 -15.62
C VAL A 204 23.72 -35.33 -16.26
N VAL A 205 23.68 -35.70 -17.53
CA VAL A 205 24.86 -36.07 -18.34
C VAL A 205 25.15 -34.93 -19.33
N PHE A 206 26.32 -34.34 -19.20
CA PHE A 206 26.79 -33.35 -20.19
C PHE A 206 27.29 -34.06 -21.43
N HIS A 207 26.61 -33.94 -22.53
CA HIS A 207 27.15 -34.31 -23.85
C HIS A 207 28.05 -33.17 -24.32
N THR A 208 29.34 -33.29 -24.10
CA THR A 208 30.34 -32.50 -24.83
C THR A 208 30.39 -33.06 -26.24
N GLU A 209 29.86 -32.32 -27.22
CA GLU A 209 30.13 -32.62 -28.65
C GLU A 209 31.64 -32.46 -28.89
N PRO A 210 32.25 -33.38 -29.67
CA PRO A 210 33.68 -33.33 -29.98
C PRO A 210 34.07 -32.20 -30.90
#